data_8c82309f92f6ac0a8bca32e438f9d2bf
#
_entry.id   8c82309f92f6ac0a8bca32e438f9d2bf
#
_cell.length_a   1.000
_cell.length_b   1.000
_cell.length_c   1.000
_cell.angle_alpha   90.00
_cell.angle_beta   90.00
_cell.angle_gamma   90.00
#
_symmetry.space_group_name_H-M   'P 1'
#
loop_
_entity.id
_entity.type
_entity.pdbx_description
1 polymer ?
#
loop_
_entity_poly.entity_id
_entity_poly.type
_entity_poly.pdbx_seq_one_letter_code
_entity_poly.pdbx_strand_id
1 'polypeptide(L)'
;MNTVTRSEVWELAKSRKDELIGLVSRLIQIPSENPTGSQREVIDFVEQYLTDAGIGWEEVSCNPAHPNVLAKMGSDEGFSVILNGHVDVVPAGDRAQWKWDPFGGEITDTQILGRGTSDMKAGVAGLLFAMKVIKDSGAKLKGNIRLHIVSDEESGSEYGTNWLCAQG
;
A
#
# COMPACT_ATOMS: atom_id res chain seq x y z
N MET A 1 -10.00 30.08 -9.96
CA MET A 1 -9.38 29.03 -9.11
C MET A 1 -8.13 28.55 -9.81
N ASN A 2 -6.95 28.72 -9.19
CA ASN A 2 -5.72 28.22 -9.80
C ASN A 2 -5.77 26.69 -9.88
N THR A 3 -5.48 26.16 -11.06
CA THR A 3 -5.39 24.71 -11.27
C THR A 3 -4.04 24.24 -10.75
N VAL A 4 -4.03 23.31 -9.80
CA VAL A 4 -2.81 22.69 -9.28
C VAL A 4 -2.06 22.01 -10.44
N THR A 5 -0.78 22.31 -10.57
CA THR A 5 0.08 21.78 -11.63
C THR A 5 0.76 20.50 -11.21
N ARG A 6 1.20 19.70 -12.20
CA ARG A 6 2.03 18.51 -11.96
C ARG A 6 3.29 18.83 -11.15
N SER A 7 3.91 19.99 -11.41
CA SER A 7 5.13 20.42 -10.70
C SER A 7 4.86 20.66 -9.22
N GLU A 8 3.74 21.30 -8.87
CA GLU A 8 3.36 21.56 -7.48
C GLU A 8 3.09 20.27 -6.72
N VAL A 9 2.41 19.29 -7.34
CA VAL A 9 2.21 17.96 -6.74
C VAL A 9 3.55 17.25 -6.51
N TRP A 10 4.46 17.35 -7.48
CA TRP A 10 5.80 16.75 -7.37
C TRP A 10 6.64 17.37 -6.26
N GLU A 11 6.64 18.71 -6.14
CA GLU A 11 7.36 19.40 -5.05
C GLU A 11 6.76 19.05 -3.68
N LEU A 12 5.44 18.94 -3.59
CA LEU A 12 4.77 18.47 -2.36
C LEU A 12 5.21 17.05 -1.99
N ALA A 13 5.27 16.14 -2.95
CA ALA A 13 5.74 14.77 -2.71
C ALA A 13 7.21 14.77 -2.22
N LYS A 14 8.08 15.55 -2.86
CA LYS A 14 9.49 15.65 -2.45
C LYS A 14 9.66 16.22 -1.04
N SER A 15 8.87 17.21 -0.68
CA SER A 15 8.92 17.83 0.65
C SER A 15 8.50 16.89 1.78
N ARG A 16 7.82 15.80 1.45
CA ARG A 16 7.32 14.78 2.40
C ARG A 16 8.07 13.45 2.28
N LYS A 17 9.31 13.46 1.78
CA LYS A 17 10.12 12.25 1.60
C LYS A 17 10.21 11.41 2.88
N ASP A 18 10.38 12.05 4.03
CA ASP A 18 10.55 11.35 5.31
C ASP A 18 9.25 10.66 5.76
N GLU A 19 8.07 11.21 5.40
CA GLU A 19 6.79 10.55 5.60
C GLU A 19 6.72 9.21 4.83
N LEU A 20 7.14 9.20 3.56
CA LEU A 20 7.19 7.98 2.76
C LEU A 20 8.16 6.95 3.35
N ILE A 21 9.36 7.38 3.74
CA ILE A 21 10.36 6.49 4.35
C ILE A 21 9.81 5.88 5.64
N GLY A 22 9.19 6.68 6.49
CA GLY A 22 8.55 6.21 7.72
C GLY A 22 7.41 5.22 7.45
N LEU A 23 6.60 5.47 6.41
CA LEU A 23 5.50 4.58 6.02
C LEU A 23 6.02 3.21 5.56
N VAL A 24 7.09 3.16 4.76
CA VAL A 24 7.75 1.90 4.36
C VAL A 24 8.22 1.14 5.60
N SER A 25 8.95 1.80 6.50
CA SER A 25 9.43 1.18 7.73
C SER A 25 8.30 0.60 8.58
N ARG A 26 7.20 1.35 8.75
CA ARG A 26 6.01 0.88 9.50
C ARG A 26 5.35 -0.34 8.88
N LEU A 27 5.18 -0.37 7.56
CA LEU A 27 4.61 -1.53 6.88
C LEU A 27 5.48 -2.78 7.05
N ILE A 28 6.82 -2.64 7.02
CA ILE A 28 7.74 -3.75 7.23
C ILE A 28 7.63 -4.29 8.67
N GLN A 29 7.43 -3.41 9.66
CA GLN A 29 7.30 -3.78 11.08
C GLN A 29 6.04 -4.60 11.40
N ILE A 30 5.10 -4.70 10.48
CA ILE A 30 3.90 -5.53 10.62
C ILE A 30 4.12 -6.83 9.85
N PRO A 31 4.40 -7.97 10.51
CA PRO A 31 4.54 -9.26 9.83
C PRO A 31 3.26 -9.65 9.09
N SER A 32 3.41 -10.13 7.88
CA SER A 32 2.28 -10.58 7.03
C SER A 32 2.71 -11.74 6.15
N GLU A 33 3.39 -12.72 6.77
CA GLU A 33 3.92 -13.89 6.08
C GLU A 33 2.79 -14.75 5.53
N ASN A 34 2.90 -15.16 4.27
CA ASN A 34 1.96 -16.04 3.58
C ASN A 34 2.71 -17.26 3.04
N PRO A 35 2.20 -18.49 3.21
CA PRO A 35 0.87 -18.87 3.70
C PRO A 35 0.73 -19.02 5.22
N THR A 36 1.73 -18.70 6.01
CA THR A 36 1.84 -19.09 7.42
C THR A 36 1.14 -18.16 8.41
N GLY A 37 0.65 -17.00 7.95
CA GLY A 37 0.06 -15.96 8.79
C GLY A 37 -1.24 -15.38 8.24
N SER A 38 -1.69 -14.32 8.90
CA SER A 38 -2.83 -13.51 8.47
C SER A 38 -2.35 -12.13 8.06
N GLN A 39 -3.00 -11.54 7.06
CA GLN A 39 -2.74 -10.17 6.63
C GLN A 39 -3.62 -9.14 7.35
N ARG A 40 -4.42 -9.57 8.34
CA ARG A 40 -5.38 -8.70 9.03
C ARG A 40 -4.72 -7.44 9.60
N GLU A 41 -3.63 -7.59 10.36
CA GLU A 41 -2.98 -6.47 11.04
C GLU A 41 -2.43 -5.43 10.05
N VAL A 42 -1.83 -5.86 8.95
CA VAL A 42 -1.32 -4.92 7.94
C VAL A 42 -2.46 -4.26 7.16
N ILE A 43 -3.58 -4.94 6.95
CA ILE A 43 -4.76 -4.35 6.34
C ILE A 43 -5.41 -3.34 7.29
N ASP A 44 -5.57 -3.62 8.58
CA ASP A 44 -6.05 -2.66 9.57
C ASP A 44 -5.20 -1.37 9.57
N PHE A 45 -3.89 -1.52 9.41
CA PHE A 45 -2.99 -0.37 9.29
C PHE A 45 -3.26 0.44 8.00
N VAL A 46 -3.47 -0.22 6.86
CA VAL A 46 -3.80 0.44 5.58
C VAL A 46 -5.13 1.19 5.68
N GLU A 47 -6.15 0.58 6.27
CA GLU A 47 -7.47 1.18 6.50
C GLU A 47 -7.37 2.44 7.36
N GLN A 48 -6.61 2.35 8.45
CA GLN A 48 -6.37 3.51 9.31
C GLN A 48 -5.63 4.63 8.57
N TYR A 49 -4.61 4.29 7.78
CA TYR A 49 -3.87 5.28 6.98
C TYR A 49 -4.78 6.00 5.98
N LEU A 50 -5.65 5.26 5.27
CA LEU A 50 -6.62 5.85 4.33
C LEU A 50 -7.65 6.72 5.05
N THR A 51 -8.14 6.27 6.21
CA THR A 51 -9.06 7.04 7.06
C THR A 51 -8.42 8.36 7.49
N ASP A 52 -7.19 8.34 8.00
CA ASP A 52 -6.45 9.53 8.43
C ASP A 52 -6.17 10.49 7.27
N ALA A 53 -5.96 9.95 6.06
CA ALA A 53 -5.83 10.72 4.84
C ALA A 53 -7.18 11.27 4.31
N GLY A 54 -8.31 10.91 4.92
CA GLY A 54 -9.64 11.27 4.45
C GLY A 54 -10.00 10.69 3.09
N ILE A 55 -9.45 9.51 2.75
CA ILE A 55 -9.73 8.77 1.52
C ILE A 55 -10.74 7.67 1.84
N GLY A 56 -11.87 7.66 1.12
CA GLY A 56 -12.88 6.62 1.28
C GLY A 56 -12.37 5.27 0.78
N TRP A 57 -12.67 4.23 1.54
CA TRP A 57 -12.28 2.85 1.24
C TRP A 57 -13.39 1.87 1.63
N GLU A 58 -13.28 0.65 1.14
CA GLU A 58 -14.09 -0.50 1.53
C GLU A 58 -13.21 -1.73 1.67
N GLU A 59 -13.52 -2.57 2.66
CA GLU A 59 -12.95 -3.91 2.78
C GLU A 59 -13.80 -4.89 1.98
N VAL A 60 -13.13 -5.74 1.22
CA VAL A 60 -13.76 -6.85 0.48
C VAL A 60 -12.98 -8.14 0.73
N SER A 61 -13.68 -9.22 1.05
CA SER A 61 -13.02 -10.48 1.39
C SER A 61 -13.93 -11.68 1.19
N CYS A 62 -13.36 -12.79 0.72
CA CYS A 62 -13.96 -14.12 0.81
C CYS A 62 -13.31 -14.98 1.91
N ASN A 63 -12.21 -14.51 2.49
CA ASN A 63 -11.49 -15.16 3.58
C ASN A 63 -11.04 -14.11 4.61
N PRO A 64 -11.56 -14.12 5.85
CA PRO A 64 -11.24 -13.10 6.86
C PRO A 64 -9.74 -13.00 7.23
N ALA A 65 -8.94 -14.03 6.97
CA ALA A 65 -7.49 -13.99 7.18
C ALA A 65 -6.75 -13.25 6.06
N HIS A 66 -7.38 -13.08 4.90
CA HIS A 66 -6.83 -12.47 3.69
C HIS A 66 -7.77 -11.37 3.15
N PRO A 67 -8.05 -10.31 3.91
CA PRO A 67 -8.89 -9.21 3.46
C PRO A 67 -8.18 -8.34 2.43
N ASN A 68 -8.95 -7.65 1.59
CA ASN A 68 -8.45 -6.69 0.62
C ASN A 68 -9.11 -5.33 0.86
N VAL A 69 -8.40 -4.26 0.53
CA VAL A 69 -8.90 -2.88 0.64
C VAL A 69 -9.00 -2.26 -0.74
N LEU A 70 -10.17 -1.76 -1.06
CA LEU A 70 -10.42 -0.97 -2.28
C LEU A 70 -10.65 0.49 -1.88
N ALA A 71 -9.95 1.41 -2.52
CA ALA A 71 -10.17 2.84 -2.33
C ALA A 71 -10.28 3.54 -3.67
N LYS A 72 -10.97 4.70 -3.69
CA LYS A 72 -11.19 5.45 -4.93
C LYS A 72 -11.13 6.94 -4.68
N MET A 73 -10.53 7.66 -5.62
CA MET A 73 -10.57 9.13 -5.70
C MET A 73 -10.92 9.58 -7.11
N GLY A 74 -11.62 10.69 -7.23
CA GLY A 74 -12.00 11.28 -8.52
C GLY A 74 -13.41 10.94 -8.95
N SER A 75 -13.71 11.14 -10.23
CA SER A 75 -15.02 10.96 -10.87
C SER A 75 -15.06 9.69 -11.69
N ASP A 76 -16.24 9.09 -11.86
CA ASP A 76 -16.44 7.98 -12.79
C ASP A 76 -16.47 8.42 -14.27
N GLU A 77 -16.48 9.73 -14.50
CA GLU A 77 -16.34 10.27 -15.85
C GLU A 77 -14.85 10.30 -16.26
N GLY A 78 -14.57 9.87 -17.49
CA GLY A 78 -13.23 9.84 -18.05
C GLY A 78 -12.54 8.48 -17.91
N PHE A 79 -11.21 8.50 -17.84
CA PHE A 79 -10.41 7.27 -17.70
C PHE A 79 -10.19 6.88 -16.23
N SER A 80 -9.97 5.59 -16.02
CA SER A 80 -9.65 5.02 -14.71
C SER A 80 -8.23 4.47 -14.72
N VAL A 81 -7.50 4.72 -13.62
CA VAL A 81 -6.19 4.11 -13.35
C VAL A 81 -6.34 3.22 -12.13
N ILE A 82 -5.96 1.96 -12.25
CA ILE A 82 -5.90 1.04 -11.11
C ILE A 82 -4.45 0.96 -10.64
N LEU A 83 -4.25 1.23 -9.36
CA LEU A 83 -3.02 1.02 -8.62
C LEU A 83 -3.22 -0.26 -7.79
N ASN A 84 -2.47 -1.30 -8.10
CA ASN A 84 -2.57 -2.58 -7.40
C ASN A 84 -1.27 -2.89 -6.69
N GLY A 85 -1.35 -3.39 -5.45
CA GLY A 85 -0.20 -3.86 -4.68
C GLY A 85 -0.63 -4.81 -3.58
N HIS A 86 0.26 -5.77 -3.25
CA HIS A 86 0.00 -6.76 -2.20
C HIS A 86 0.75 -6.44 -0.90
N VAL A 87 0.17 -6.87 0.21
CA VAL A 87 0.72 -6.65 1.56
C VAL A 87 1.33 -7.89 2.18
N ASP A 88 1.02 -9.06 1.64
CA ASP A 88 1.64 -10.30 2.07
C ASP A 88 3.08 -10.40 1.60
N VAL A 89 3.86 -11.23 2.29
CA VAL A 89 5.27 -11.46 2.02
C VAL A 89 5.59 -12.95 2.19
N VAL A 90 6.54 -13.47 1.42
CA VAL A 90 7.06 -14.81 1.66
C VAL A 90 7.69 -14.91 3.06
N PRO A 91 7.67 -16.10 3.69
CA PRO A 91 8.24 -16.29 5.03
C PRO A 91 9.70 -15.80 5.13
N ALA A 92 10.06 -15.24 6.27
CA ALA A 92 11.44 -14.84 6.55
C ALA A 92 12.39 -16.05 6.63
N GLY A 93 11.86 -17.23 6.89
CA GLY A 93 12.65 -18.44 7.04
C GLY A 93 13.47 -18.44 8.33
N ASP A 94 14.68 -19.01 8.27
CA ASP A 94 15.57 -19.06 9.43
C ASP A 94 16.10 -17.68 9.79
N ARG A 95 15.60 -17.12 10.89
CA ARG A 95 15.98 -15.78 11.37
C ARG A 95 17.46 -15.66 11.73
N ALA A 96 18.14 -16.77 12.06
CA ALA A 96 19.57 -16.75 12.35
C ALA A 96 20.45 -16.41 11.12
N GLN A 97 19.90 -16.52 9.93
CA GLN A 97 20.58 -16.16 8.69
C GLN A 97 20.46 -14.67 8.32
N TRP A 98 19.61 -13.93 9.04
CA TRP A 98 19.46 -12.49 8.82
C TRP A 98 20.51 -11.71 9.62
N LYS A 99 21.06 -10.67 8.98
CA LYS A 99 21.99 -9.73 9.65
C LYS A 99 21.27 -8.68 10.49
N TRP A 100 19.97 -8.55 10.33
CA TRP A 100 19.05 -7.62 11.00
C TRP A 100 17.71 -8.32 11.21
N ASP A 101 16.85 -7.75 12.05
CA ASP A 101 15.49 -8.29 12.20
C ASP A 101 14.73 -8.16 10.88
N PRO A 102 14.22 -9.27 10.30
CA PRO A 102 13.45 -9.22 9.05
C PRO A 102 12.19 -8.35 9.13
N PHE A 103 11.67 -8.09 10.32
CA PHE A 103 10.53 -7.20 10.54
C PHE A 103 10.90 -5.97 11.39
N GLY A 104 12.17 -5.60 11.44
CA GLY A 104 12.64 -4.41 12.16
C GLY A 104 12.32 -3.09 11.44
N GLY A 105 12.27 -3.11 10.11
CA GLY A 105 12.06 -1.90 9.32
C GLY A 105 13.16 -0.85 9.53
N GLU A 106 14.40 -1.29 9.81
CA GLU A 106 15.53 -0.41 10.12
C GLU A 106 15.82 0.53 8.95
N ILE A 107 15.93 1.83 9.24
CA ILE A 107 16.26 2.87 8.26
C ILE A 107 17.75 3.20 8.42
N THR A 108 18.50 3.06 7.33
CA THR A 108 19.90 3.49 7.22
C THR A 108 19.99 4.73 6.32
N ASP A 109 21.20 5.27 6.13
CA ASP A 109 21.41 6.43 5.25
C ASP A 109 20.95 6.20 3.81
N THR A 110 20.94 4.94 3.35
CA THR A 110 20.70 4.60 1.93
C THR A 110 19.66 3.51 1.71
N GLN A 111 19.21 2.80 2.75
CA GLN A 111 18.36 1.63 2.64
C GLN A 111 17.35 1.55 3.77
N ILE A 112 16.26 0.82 3.53
CA ILE A 112 15.35 0.34 4.55
C ILE A 112 15.45 -1.19 4.53
N LEU A 113 15.74 -1.78 5.69
CA LEU A 113 16.04 -3.20 5.80
C LEU A 113 14.83 -3.98 6.32
N GLY A 114 14.54 -5.11 5.68
CA GLY A 114 13.50 -6.03 6.14
C GLY A 114 12.84 -6.86 5.04
N ARG A 115 12.05 -7.85 5.45
CA ARG A 115 11.24 -8.69 4.57
C ARG A 115 10.10 -7.86 3.96
N GLY A 116 9.92 -7.98 2.65
CA GLY A 116 8.89 -7.24 1.93
C GLY A 116 9.29 -5.81 1.53
N THR A 117 10.51 -5.35 1.84
CA THR A 117 10.96 -4.01 1.42
C THR A 117 10.95 -3.87 -0.09
N SER A 118 11.43 -4.88 -0.82
CA SER A 118 11.48 -4.88 -2.29
C SER A 118 10.18 -5.39 -2.90
N ASP A 119 9.59 -6.42 -2.30
CA ASP A 119 8.40 -7.12 -2.78
C ASP A 119 7.41 -7.31 -1.63
N MET A 120 6.27 -6.50 -1.56
CA MET A 120 6.28 -5.22 -2.28
C MET A 120 5.79 -4.07 -1.37
N LYS A 121 6.05 -4.14 -0.05
CA LYS A 121 5.57 -3.14 0.92
C LYS A 121 6.07 -1.72 0.64
N ALA A 122 7.28 -1.54 0.06
CA ALA A 122 7.71 -0.22 -0.39
C ALA A 122 6.85 0.27 -1.58
N GLY A 123 6.45 -0.63 -2.47
CA GLY A 123 5.48 -0.32 -3.51
C GLY A 123 4.13 0.11 -2.94
N VAL A 124 3.59 -0.67 -1.99
CA VAL A 124 2.33 -0.33 -1.28
C VAL A 124 2.43 1.03 -0.60
N ALA A 125 3.52 1.30 0.13
CA ALA A 125 3.76 2.62 0.73
C ALA A 125 3.74 3.74 -0.32
N GLY A 126 4.40 3.50 -1.47
CA GLY A 126 4.41 4.45 -2.58
C GLY A 126 3.01 4.73 -3.13
N LEU A 127 2.17 3.71 -3.29
CA LEU A 127 0.78 3.84 -3.75
C LEU A 127 -0.07 4.64 -2.76
N LEU A 128 -0.03 4.27 -1.47
CA LEU A 128 -0.74 4.97 -0.39
C LEU A 128 -0.31 6.42 -0.28
N PHE A 129 0.99 6.67 -0.28
CA PHE A 129 1.57 8.01 -0.21
C PHE A 129 1.18 8.86 -1.42
N ALA A 130 1.21 8.31 -2.64
CA ALA A 130 0.79 9.01 -3.85
C ALA A 130 -0.68 9.43 -3.77
N MET A 131 -1.57 8.53 -3.31
CA MET A 131 -2.99 8.85 -3.10
C MET A 131 -3.15 10.03 -2.12
N LYS A 132 -2.45 9.98 -0.98
CA LYS A 132 -2.48 11.05 0.02
C LYS A 132 -1.95 12.38 -0.51
N VAL A 133 -0.82 12.37 -1.21
CA VAL A 133 -0.23 13.60 -1.79
C VAL A 133 -1.16 14.24 -2.82
N ILE A 134 -1.76 13.44 -3.70
CA ILE A 134 -2.73 13.93 -4.69
C ILE A 134 -3.95 14.54 -3.98
N LYS A 135 -4.48 13.88 -2.96
CA LYS A 135 -5.57 14.38 -2.14
C LYS A 135 -5.24 15.72 -1.50
N ASP A 136 -4.12 15.78 -0.80
CA ASP A 136 -3.68 16.96 -0.04
C ASP A 136 -3.32 18.16 -0.96
N SER A 137 -2.89 17.88 -2.18
CA SER A 137 -2.60 18.92 -3.17
C SER A 137 -3.85 19.67 -3.64
N GLY A 138 -5.04 19.09 -3.47
CA GLY A 138 -6.29 19.62 -4.01
C GLY A 138 -6.40 19.53 -5.53
N ALA A 139 -5.55 18.73 -6.19
CA ALA A 139 -5.58 18.53 -7.63
C ALA A 139 -6.92 17.92 -8.09
N LYS A 140 -7.51 18.49 -9.15
CA LYS A 140 -8.72 17.94 -9.76
C LYS A 140 -8.37 16.86 -10.76
N LEU A 141 -8.81 15.65 -10.49
CA LEU A 141 -8.64 14.51 -11.38
C LEU A 141 -9.63 14.60 -12.56
N LYS A 142 -9.16 14.25 -13.77
CA LYS A 142 -9.99 14.16 -14.97
C LYS A 142 -10.58 12.76 -15.20
N GLY A 143 -10.63 11.97 -14.18
CA GLY A 143 -11.09 10.60 -14.13
C GLY A 143 -10.97 10.11 -12.70
N ASN A 144 -10.66 8.82 -12.50
CA ASN A 144 -10.46 8.30 -11.16
C ASN A 144 -9.17 7.50 -11.03
N ILE A 145 -8.71 7.42 -9.79
CA ILE A 145 -7.67 6.50 -9.35
C ILE A 145 -8.35 5.50 -8.41
N ARG A 146 -8.22 4.22 -8.71
CA ARG A 146 -8.64 3.11 -7.87
C ARG A 146 -7.40 2.49 -7.25
N LEU A 147 -7.39 2.31 -5.95
CA LEU A 147 -6.33 1.63 -5.23
C LEU A 147 -6.86 0.28 -4.78
N HIS A 148 -6.16 -0.77 -5.13
CA HIS A 148 -6.43 -2.14 -4.69
C HIS A 148 -5.22 -2.61 -3.86
N ILE A 149 -5.37 -2.69 -2.56
CA ILE A 149 -4.39 -3.31 -1.67
C ILE A 149 -4.88 -4.71 -1.37
N VAL A 150 -4.14 -5.69 -1.84
CA VAL A 150 -4.57 -7.09 -1.83
C VAL A 150 -3.69 -7.94 -0.93
N SER A 151 -4.28 -9.03 -0.47
CA SER A 151 -3.62 -10.12 0.23
C SER A 151 -3.42 -11.30 -0.72
N ASP A 152 -2.54 -12.25 -0.32
CA ASP A 152 -2.42 -13.57 -0.92
C ASP A 152 -1.78 -13.60 -2.34
N GLU A 153 -0.96 -12.60 -2.68
CA GLU A 153 -0.24 -12.63 -3.96
C GLU A 153 0.81 -13.75 -3.97
N GLU A 154 1.57 -13.88 -2.90
CA GLU A 154 2.70 -14.78 -2.75
C GLU A 154 2.29 -16.28 -2.71
N SER A 155 1.00 -16.56 -2.56
CA SER A 155 0.41 -17.91 -2.58
C SER A 155 -0.49 -18.17 -3.78
N GLY A 156 -0.51 -17.27 -4.78
CA GLY A 156 -1.24 -17.44 -6.04
C GLY A 156 -2.52 -16.64 -6.17
N SER A 157 -2.76 -15.67 -5.28
CA SER A 157 -3.85 -14.69 -5.36
C SER A 157 -5.28 -15.28 -5.31
N GLU A 158 -5.45 -16.44 -4.67
CA GLU A 158 -6.76 -17.09 -4.58
C GLU A 158 -7.79 -16.21 -3.85
N TYR A 159 -7.33 -15.46 -2.82
CA TYR A 159 -8.14 -14.54 -2.01
C TYR A 159 -7.91 -13.06 -2.36
N GLY A 160 -6.90 -12.77 -3.19
CA GLY A 160 -6.48 -11.44 -3.62
C GLY A 160 -6.97 -11.07 -5.01
N THR A 161 -6.03 -10.69 -5.89
CA THR A 161 -6.32 -10.15 -7.22
C THR A 161 -7.16 -11.10 -8.09
N ASN A 162 -6.89 -12.42 -8.07
CA ASN A 162 -7.65 -13.37 -8.86
C ASN A 162 -9.13 -13.41 -8.41
N TRP A 163 -9.36 -13.39 -7.09
CA TRP A 163 -10.71 -13.34 -6.57
C TRP A 163 -11.42 -12.04 -6.94
N LEU A 164 -10.75 -10.89 -6.81
CA LEU A 164 -11.32 -9.59 -7.21
C LEU A 164 -11.71 -9.56 -8.69
N CYS A 165 -10.85 -10.06 -9.57
CA CYS A 165 -11.13 -10.14 -11.00
C CYS A 165 -12.33 -11.04 -11.32
N ALA A 166 -12.60 -12.04 -10.50
CA ALA A 166 -13.76 -12.93 -10.68
C ALA A 166 -15.09 -12.30 -10.20
N GLN A 167 -15.04 -11.22 -9.40
CA GLN A 167 -16.25 -10.50 -8.97
C GLN A 167 -16.73 -9.47 -10.01
N GLY A 168 -15.93 -9.09 -11.02
CA GLY A 168 -16.24 -8.12 -12.08
C GLY A 168 -15.44 -6.87 -11.94
#